data_befa43f07684ee5b06f4fd7450203a76
#
_entry.id   befa43f07684ee5b06f4fd7450203a76
#
_cell.length_a   1.000
_cell.length_b   1.000
_cell.length_c   1.000
_cell.angle_alpha   90.00
_cell.angle_beta   90.00
_cell.angle_gamma   90.00
#
_symmetry.space_group_name_H-M   'P 1'
#
loop_
_entity.id
_entity.type
_entity.pdbx_description
1 polymer ?
#
loop_
_entity_poly.entity_id
_entity_poly.type
_entity_poly.pdbx_seq_one_letter_code
_entity_poly.pdbx_strand_id
1 'polypeptide(L)'
;MSTDAEIRDVRYQRYEGERRSRMAGVVSLARWGALRSLGARRGWKAKAVPITLTLLALGPAVIVLGVRALFADQTGIDLTDALPFSDYQAIIGVAILLFAAVTTPELLCPDRRDGTLQLYFSTAVSRREYLAGRVAAAVIPLLLVTLVPLLVLFAGIVVFEEFPVGWLQDNWEELPRILAAGVILAVYYGLVGLAVSSLTGRRPFAIGGYLLLLVAPTVVFGLIGEAIGQNSDDADWTQLGQLSVLPINFAASLWPDADVPNSTGAWALVYLIVVGAAVLTLLRRYGGRAEI
;
A
#
# COMPACT_ATOMS: atom_id res chain seq x y z
N MET A 1 53.89 -26.29 13.38
CA MET A 1 53.44 -25.38 12.36
C MET A 1 52.92 -24.13 13.07
N SER A 2 53.78 -23.09 13.16
CA SER A 2 53.42 -21.80 13.73
C SER A 2 52.65 -21.03 12.67
N THR A 3 51.35 -20.83 12.90
CA THR A 3 50.57 -19.88 12.11
C THR A 3 50.99 -18.49 12.57
N ASP A 4 51.82 -17.82 11.75
CA ASP A 4 52.14 -16.40 11.92
C ASP A 4 50.83 -15.63 11.82
N ALA A 5 50.33 -15.12 12.94
CA ALA A 5 49.23 -14.19 12.99
C ALA A 5 49.75 -12.83 12.54
N GLU A 6 49.52 -12.47 11.27
CA GLU A 6 49.84 -11.17 10.72
C GLU A 6 48.86 -10.13 11.30
N ILE A 7 49.32 -9.30 12.20
CA ILE A 7 48.55 -8.12 12.69
C ILE A 7 48.58 -7.07 11.59
N ARG A 8 47.50 -7.01 10.80
CA ARG A 8 47.31 -5.91 9.86
C ARG A 8 46.87 -4.65 10.61
N ASP A 9 47.74 -3.66 10.64
CA ASP A 9 47.42 -2.32 11.12
C ASP A 9 46.40 -1.67 10.16
N VAL A 10 45.10 -1.79 10.46
CA VAL A 10 44.02 -1.16 9.72
C VAL A 10 43.95 0.29 10.15
N ARG A 11 44.86 1.13 9.61
CA ARG A 11 44.80 2.58 9.82
C ARG A 11 43.51 3.12 9.21
N TYR A 12 42.80 3.92 9.98
CA TYR A 12 41.66 4.70 9.51
C TYR A 12 42.13 5.62 8.37
N GLN A 13 41.84 5.25 7.13
CA GLN A 13 42.06 6.14 5.98
C GLN A 13 40.91 7.12 5.87
N ARG A 14 41.24 8.41 5.71
CA ARG A 14 40.22 9.46 5.50
C ARG A 14 39.50 9.15 4.19
N TYR A 15 38.17 9.12 4.23
CA TYR A 15 37.38 8.93 3.01
C TYR A 15 37.56 10.14 2.07
N GLU A 16 38.15 9.93 0.91
CA GLU A 16 38.41 10.96 -0.12
C GLU A 16 37.35 10.99 -1.23
N GLY A 17 36.33 10.11 -1.18
CA GLY A 17 35.27 10.05 -2.18
C GLY A 17 34.21 11.16 -1.98
N GLU A 18 33.44 11.40 -3.05
CA GLU A 18 32.29 12.32 -2.99
C GLU A 18 31.28 11.90 -1.91
N ARG A 19 30.96 12.84 -1.01
CA ARG A 19 29.94 12.64 -0.01
C ARG A 19 28.56 12.69 -0.67
N ARG A 20 27.81 11.60 -0.59
CA ARG A 20 26.43 11.56 -1.10
C ARG A 20 25.55 12.57 -0.37
N SER A 21 24.64 13.20 -1.11
CA SER A 21 23.67 14.15 -0.54
C SER A 21 22.74 13.46 0.48
N ARG A 22 22.15 14.23 1.39
CA ARG A 22 21.14 13.69 2.35
C ARG A 22 19.99 13.00 1.66
N MET A 23 19.50 13.56 0.54
CA MET A 23 18.43 12.95 -0.27
C MET A 23 18.84 11.58 -0.84
N ALA A 24 20.10 11.39 -1.24
CA ALA A 24 20.57 10.09 -1.68
C ALA A 24 20.50 9.02 -0.57
N GLY A 25 20.65 9.43 0.70
CA GLY A 25 20.44 8.57 1.86
C GLY A 25 18.98 8.13 2.00
N VAL A 26 18.03 9.07 1.88
CA VAL A 26 16.58 8.77 1.94
C VAL A 26 16.16 7.86 0.80
N VAL A 27 16.58 8.16 -0.43
CA VAL A 27 16.28 7.34 -1.62
C VAL A 27 16.87 5.93 -1.49
N SER A 28 18.11 5.83 -0.98
CA SER A 28 18.73 4.52 -0.71
C SER A 28 17.92 3.72 0.32
N LEU A 29 17.48 4.37 1.41
CA LEU A 29 16.66 3.75 2.45
C LEU A 29 15.31 3.29 1.91
N ALA A 30 14.65 4.12 1.11
CA ALA A 30 13.40 3.79 0.44
C ALA A 30 13.55 2.60 -0.51
N ARG A 31 14.55 2.65 -1.41
CA ARG A 31 14.81 1.59 -2.39
C ARG A 31 15.12 0.24 -1.72
N TRP A 32 16.06 0.24 -0.78
CA TRP A 32 16.44 -0.99 -0.11
C TRP A 32 15.35 -1.50 0.83
N GLY A 33 14.59 -0.61 1.46
CA GLY A 33 13.41 -0.96 2.23
C GLY A 33 12.34 -1.63 1.38
N ALA A 34 11.98 -1.03 0.24
CA ALA A 34 11.02 -1.59 -0.70
C ALA A 34 11.45 -2.96 -1.24
N LEU A 35 12.71 -3.11 -1.66
CA LEU A 35 13.24 -4.40 -2.10
C LEU A 35 13.22 -5.45 -0.99
N ARG A 36 13.50 -5.05 0.26
CA ARG A 36 13.47 -5.94 1.42
C ARG A 36 12.06 -6.41 1.74
N SER A 37 11.06 -5.52 1.69
CA SER A 37 9.65 -5.86 1.95
C SER A 37 9.09 -6.83 0.91
N LEU A 38 9.56 -6.75 -0.33
CA LEU A 38 9.25 -7.70 -1.42
C LEU A 38 10.05 -9.02 -1.34
N GLY A 39 10.89 -9.19 -0.30
CA GLY A 39 11.70 -10.39 -0.14
C GLY A 39 12.93 -10.47 -1.05
N ALA A 40 13.37 -9.37 -1.67
CA ALA A 40 14.59 -9.35 -2.48
C ALA A 40 15.81 -9.78 -1.65
N ARG A 41 16.71 -10.57 -2.25
CA ARG A 41 17.88 -11.18 -1.61
C ARG A 41 17.59 -12.19 -0.50
N ARG A 42 16.32 -12.61 -0.35
CA ARG A 42 15.91 -13.72 0.52
C ARG A 42 15.56 -14.94 -0.32
N GLY A 43 15.44 -16.10 0.35
CA GLY A 43 15.02 -17.33 -0.30
C GLY A 43 13.63 -17.21 -0.95
N TRP A 44 13.32 -18.15 -1.86
CA TRP A 44 12.06 -18.18 -2.63
C TRP A 44 10.80 -18.02 -1.77
N LYS A 45 10.78 -18.65 -0.59
CA LYS A 45 9.63 -18.59 0.36
C LYS A 45 9.28 -17.16 0.78
N ALA A 46 10.26 -16.27 0.92
CA ALA A 46 10.00 -14.88 1.30
C ALA A 46 9.41 -14.03 0.16
N LYS A 47 9.66 -14.43 -1.08
CA LYS A 47 9.12 -13.77 -2.29
C LYS A 47 7.74 -14.29 -2.67
N ALA A 48 7.43 -15.54 -2.33
CA ALA A 48 6.21 -16.20 -2.74
C ALA A 48 4.96 -15.42 -2.34
N VAL A 49 4.85 -14.99 -1.08
CA VAL A 49 3.66 -14.28 -0.58
C VAL A 49 3.41 -12.95 -1.31
N PRO A 50 4.38 -12.00 -1.40
CA PRO A 50 4.19 -10.78 -2.16
C PRO A 50 3.84 -11.02 -3.63
N ILE A 51 4.51 -11.98 -4.29
CA ILE A 51 4.25 -12.31 -5.70
C ILE A 51 2.85 -12.88 -5.87
N THR A 52 2.43 -13.85 -5.04
CA THR A 52 1.10 -14.45 -5.13
C THR A 52 0.00 -13.42 -4.93
N LEU A 53 0.15 -12.51 -3.95
CA LEU A 53 -0.83 -11.46 -3.71
C LEU A 53 -0.89 -10.44 -4.86
N THR A 54 0.25 -10.12 -5.48
CA THR A 54 0.28 -9.27 -6.68
C THR A 54 -0.41 -9.95 -7.87
N LEU A 55 -0.15 -11.24 -8.08
CA LEU A 55 -0.82 -12.01 -9.13
C LEU A 55 -2.33 -12.16 -8.86
N LEU A 56 -2.71 -12.33 -7.59
CA LEU A 56 -4.12 -12.37 -7.19
C LEU A 56 -4.82 -11.04 -7.48
N ALA A 57 -4.15 -9.92 -7.21
CA ALA A 57 -4.68 -8.60 -7.53
C ALA A 57 -4.77 -8.35 -9.04
N LEU A 58 -3.87 -8.91 -9.85
CA LEU A 58 -3.87 -8.78 -11.31
C LEU A 58 -4.91 -9.71 -11.97
N GLY A 59 -5.28 -10.80 -11.30
CA GLY A 59 -6.15 -11.85 -11.84
C GLY A 59 -7.44 -11.34 -12.46
N PRO A 60 -8.27 -10.55 -11.77
CA PRO A 60 -9.53 -10.04 -12.31
C PRO A 60 -9.35 -9.25 -13.63
N ALA A 61 -8.32 -8.38 -13.73
CA ALA A 61 -8.03 -7.63 -14.96
C ALA A 61 -7.71 -8.58 -16.13
N VAL A 62 -6.85 -9.58 -15.88
CA VAL A 62 -6.48 -10.56 -16.90
C VAL A 62 -7.67 -11.41 -17.34
N ILE A 63 -8.55 -11.78 -16.39
CA ILE A 63 -9.76 -12.55 -16.70
C ILE A 63 -10.70 -11.71 -17.57
N VAL A 64 -11.01 -10.48 -17.19
CA VAL A 64 -11.92 -9.60 -17.96
C VAL A 64 -11.38 -9.36 -19.36
N LEU A 65 -10.10 -8.99 -19.49
CA LEU A 65 -9.48 -8.77 -20.79
C LEU A 65 -9.39 -10.05 -21.62
N GLY A 66 -9.13 -11.20 -21.00
CA GLY A 66 -9.09 -12.49 -21.67
C GLY A 66 -10.46 -12.92 -22.21
N VAL A 67 -11.52 -12.72 -21.41
CA VAL A 67 -12.89 -13.00 -21.84
C VAL A 67 -13.30 -12.05 -22.97
N ARG A 68 -12.97 -10.75 -22.87
CA ARG A 68 -13.20 -9.79 -23.96
C ARG A 68 -12.49 -10.22 -25.25
N ALA A 69 -11.21 -10.60 -25.17
CA ALA A 69 -10.43 -11.02 -26.34
C ALA A 69 -10.98 -12.29 -27.03
N LEU A 70 -11.62 -13.19 -26.28
CA LEU A 70 -12.11 -14.47 -26.81
C LEU A 70 -13.56 -14.42 -27.28
N PHE A 71 -14.39 -13.56 -26.69
CA PHE A 71 -15.85 -13.61 -26.85
C PHE A 71 -16.48 -12.30 -27.35
N ALA A 72 -15.73 -11.20 -27.53
CA ALA A 72 -16.26 -9.91 -27.98
C ALA A 72 -17.08 -10.02 -29.27
N ASP A 73 -16.56 -10.79 -30.25
CA ASP A 73 -17.22 -10.99 -31.55
C ASP A 73 -18.46 -11.88 -31.50
N GLN A 74 -18.62 -12.68 -30.42
CA GLN A 74 -19.67 -13.72 -30.37
C GLN A 74 -20.87 -13.33 -29.51
N THR A 75 -20.67 -12.52 -28.49
CA THR A 75 -21.72 -12.26 -27.48
C THR A 75 -22.32 -10.88 -27.56
N GLY A 76 -21.66 -9.91 -28.20
CA GLY A 76 -22.09 -8.50 -28.22
C GLY A 76 -22.18 -7.88 -26.82
N ILE A 77 -21.68 -8.57 -25.78
CA ILE A 77 -21.67 -8.10 -24.39
C ILE A 77 -20.42 -7.26 -24.19
N ASP A 78 -20.59 -5.99 -23.89
CA ASP A 78 -19.46 -5.16 -23.46
C ASP A 78 -19.10 -5.49 -22.00
N LEU A 79 -18.05 -6.30 -21.85
CA LEU A 79 -17.56 -6.72 -20.52
C LEU A 79 -16.84 -5.58 -19.76
N THR A 80 -16.63 -4.44 -20.38
CA THR A 80 -16.14 -3.23 -19.72
C THR A 80 -17.18 -2.69 -18.74
N ASP A 81 -18.47 -2.80 -19.09
CA ASP A 81 -19.56 -2.42 -18.20
C ASP A 81 -19.74 -3.43 -17.04
N ALA A 82 -19.26 -4.67 -17.22
CA ALA A 82 -19.38 -5.71 -16.21
C ALA A 82 -18.41 -5.53 -15.03
N LEU A 83 -17.32 -4.77 -15.20
CA LEU A 83 -16.34 -4.49 -14.14
C LEU A 83 -15.83 -3.05 -14.24
N PRO A 84 -16.60 -2.07 -13.73
CA PRO A 84 -16.17 -0.69 -13.68
C PRO A 84 -14.92 -0.50 -12.79
N PHE A 85 -14.12 0.52 -13.09
CA PHE A 85 -12.89 0.80 -12.34
C PHE A 85 -13.15 1.05 -10.85
N SER A 86 -14.34 1.60 -10.49
CA SER A 86 -14.78 1.81 -9.11
C SER A 86 -14.83 0.50 -8.33
N ASP A 87 -15.39 -0.57 -8.93
CA ASP A 87 -15.65 -1.84 -8.27
C ASP A 87 -14.41 -2.76 -8.25
N TYR A 88 -13.51 -2.55 -9.20
CA TYR A 88 -12.27 -3.34 -9.30
C TYR A 88 -11.50 -3.35 -7.98
N GLN A 89 -11.42 -2.19 -7.31
CA GLN A 89 -10.68 -2.05 -6.06
C GLN A 89 -11.32 -2.83 -4.90
N ALA A 90 -12.65 -2.95 -4.90
CA ALA A 90 -13.35 -3.76 -3.91
C ALA A 90 -12.98 -5.24 -4.05
N ILE A 91 -12.89 -5.74 -5.29
CA ILE A 91 -12.52 -7.13 -5.58
C ILE A 91 -11.10 -7.44 -5.11
N ILE A 92 -10.14 -6.55 -5.37
CA ILE A 92 -8.73 -6.78 -4.99
C ILE A 92 -8.40 -6.29 -3.57
N GLY A 93 -9.34 -5.69 -2.86
CA GLY A 93 -9.14 -5.05 -1.56
C GLY A 93 -8.52 -5.99 -0.51
N VAL A 94 -8.97 -7.24 -0.46
CA VAL A 94 -8.40 -8.26 0.45
C VAL A 94 -6.94 -8.55 0.09
N ALA A 95 -6.59 -8.63 -1.18
CA ALA A 95 -5.21 -8.86 -1.61
C ALA A 95 -4.31 -7.69 -1.20
N ILE A 96 -4.77 -6.44 -1.36
CA ILE A 96 -4.04 -5.23 -0.96
C ILE A 96 -3.86 -5.20 0.57
N LEU A 97 -4.92 -5.48 1.34
CA LEU A 97 -4.89 -5.52 2.80
C LEU A 97 -3.87 -6.56 3.31
N LEU A 98 -3.90 -7.78 2.77
CA LEU A 98 -2.96 -8.84 3.13
C LEU A 98 -1.52 -8.51 2.68
N PHE A 99 -1.36 -7.90 1.51
CA PHE A 99 -0.06 -7.45 1.04
C PHE A 99 0.55 -6.41 2.00
N ALA A 100 -0.22 -5.42 2.42
CA ALA A 100 0.24 -4.43 3.41
C ALA A 100 0.54 -5.08 4.77
N ALA A 101 -0.30 -6.03 5.23
CA ALA A 101 -0.10 -6.77 6.47
C ALA A 101 1.25 -7.50 6.53
N VAL A 102 1.70 -8.05 5.40
CA VAL A 102 2.97 -8.80 5.33
C VAL A 102 4.17 -7.89 5.09
N THR A 103 4.03 -6.87 4.23
CA THR A 103 5.17 -6.05 3.78
C THR A 103 5.56 -4.95 4.77
N THR A 104 4.60 -4.31 5.45
CA THR A 104 4.88 -3.17 6.33
C THR A 104 5.66 -3.56 7.60
N PRO A 105 5.41 -4.72 8.29
CA PRO A 105 6.21 -5.11 9.44
C PRO A 105 7.66 -5.43 9.13
N GLU A 106 7.95 -5.82 7.88
CA GLU A 106 9.32 -6.06 7.42
C GLU A 106 10.21 -4.80 7.47
N LEU A 107 9.60 -3.62 7.47
CA LEU A 107 10.30 -2.35 7.42
C LEU A 107 10.72 -1.84 8.81
N LEU A 108 9.87 -1.99 9.83
CA LEU A 108 10.12 -1.39 11.15
C LEU A 108 10.41 -2.41 12.25
N CYS A 109 9.76 -3.59 12.25
CA CYS A 109 9.94 -4.57 13.31
C CYS A 109 11.40 -5.08 13.47
N PRO A 110 12.13 -5.39 12.36
CA PRO A 110 13.53 -5.80 12.50
C PRO A 110 14.44 -4.70 13.03
N ASP A 111 14.24 -3.47 12.57
CA ASP A 111 15.09 -2.34 13.00
C ASP A 111 14.96 -2.07 14.51
N ARG A 112 13.77 -2.31 15.06
CA ARG A 112 13.55 -2.22 16.51
C ARG A 112 14.09 -3.41 17.28
N ARG A 113 13.85 -4.63 16.77
CA ARG A 113 14.31 -5.86 17.42
C ARG A 113 15.83 -5.93 17.49
N ASP A 114 16.50 -5.55 16.40
CA ASP A 114 17.93 -5.69 16.22
C ASP A 114 18.71 -4.44 16.72
N GLY A 115 18.01 -3.40 17.23
CA GLY A 115 18.61 -2.17 17.77
C GLY A 115 19.32 -1.30 16.73
N THR A 116 19.06 -1.53 15.44
CA THR A 116 19.76 -0.83 14.34
C THR A 116 19.40 0.66 14.21
N LEU A 117 18.38 1.13 14.91
CA LEU A 117 17.97 2.54 14.92
C LEU A 117 19.12 3.48 15.38
N GLN A 118 19.93 3.04 16.37
CA GLN A 118 21.08 3.81 16.84
C GLN A 118 22.13 4.00 15.74
N LEU A 119 22.35 2.99 14.90
CA LEU A 119 23.25 3.07 13.74
C LEU A 119 22.76 4.08 12.69
N TYR A 120 21.45 4.09 12.42
CA TYR A 120 20.90 5.09 11.48
C TYR A 120 21.06 6.51 12.00
N PHE A 121 20.85 6.74 13.30
CA PHE A 121 20.94 8.07 13.90
C PHE A 121 22.37 8.53 14.22
N SER A 122 23.35 7.65 14.20
CA SER A 122 24.78 8.00 14.24
C SER A 122 25.32 8.45 12.89
N THR A 123 24.57 8.21 11.79
CA THR A 123 24.89 8.69 10.44
C THR A 123 24.27 10.06 10.17
N ALA A 124 24.52 10.63 8.98
CA ALA A 124 23.97 11.92 8.58
C ALA A 124 22.44 11.95 8.31
N VAL A 125 21.72 10.87 8.61
CA VAL A 125 20.28 10.76 8.40
C VAL A 125 19.52 11.19 9.64
N SER A 126 18.68 12.23 9.50
CA SER A 126 17.80 12.67 10.58
C SER A 126 16.63 11.69 10.80
N ARG A 127 16.00 11.78 11.99
CA ARG A 127 14.83 10.94 12.32
C ARG A 127 13.66 11.12 11.33
N ARG A 128 13.44 12.34 10.84
CA ARG A 128 12.41 12.66 9.86
C ARG A 128 12.76 12.04 8.49
N GLU A 129 14.00 12.12 8.08
CA GLU A 129 14.49 11.52 6.84
C GLU A 129 14.42 9.98 6.87
N TYR A 130 14.75 9.38 8.03
CA TYR A 130 14.54 7.94 8.24
C TYR A 130 13.07 7.56 8.07
N LEU A 131 12.16 8.29 8.73
CA LEU A 131 10.73 8.02 8.65
C LEU A 131 10.21 8.20 7.22
N ALA A 132 10.59 9.28 6.54
CA ALA A 132 10.22 9.52 5.14
C ALA A 132 10.69 8.37 4.22
N GLY A 133 11.93 7.90 4.40
CA GLY A 133 12.45 6.75 3.68
C GLY A 133 11.67 5.45 3.96
N ARG A 134 11.22 5.23 5.21
CA ARG A 134 10.39 4.05 5.55
C ARG A 134 8.97 4.15 5.02
N VAL A 135 8.37 5.35 5.03
CA VAL A 135 7.06 5.59 4.40
C VAL A 135 7.14 5.35 2.90
N ALA A 136 8.14 5.91 2.22
CA ALA A 136 8.34 5.66 0.80
C ALA A 136 8.57 4.16 0.50
N ALA A 137 9.33 3.46 1.36
CA ALA A 137 9.57 2.03 1.24
C ALA A 137 8.30 1.17 1.40
N ALA A 138 7.29 1.64 2.15
CA ALA A 138 6.00 0.97 2.28
C ALA A 138 5.07 1.30 1.11
N VAL A 139 5.00 2.57 0.72
CA VAL A 139 4.06 3.05 -0.30
C VAL A 139 4.44 2.54 -1.70
N ILE A 140 5.74 2.53 -2.06
CA ILE A 140 6.18 2.11 -3.40
C ILE A 140 5.73 0.68 -3.77
N PRO A 141 5.94 -0.37 -2.95
CA PRO A 141 5.44 -1.71 -3.26
C PRO A 141 3.90 -1.79 -3.28
N LEU A 142 3.22 -1.02 -2.44
CA LEU A 142 1.77 -0.95 -2.44
C LEU A 142 1.23 -0.30 -3.71
N LEU A 143 1.87 0.77 -4.20
CA LEU A 143 1.51 1.37 -5.49
C LEU A 143 1.59 0.35 -6.63
N LEU A 144 2.56 -0.57 -6.58
CA LEU A 144 2.64 -1.62 -7.59
C LEU A 144 1.40 -2.52 -7.58
N VAL A 145 0.91 -2.89 -6.40
CA VAL A 145 -0.27 -3.79 -6.27
C VAL A 145 -1.58 -3.05 -6.51
N THR A 146 -1.65 -1.75 -6.21
CA THR A 146 -2.88 -0.96 -6.39
C THR A 146 -3.01 -0.37 -7.79
N LEU A 147 -1.92 0.09 -8.40
CA LEU A 147 -1.94 0.78 -9.69
C LEU A 147 -1.78 -0.17 -10.87
N VAL A 148 -0.85 -1.14 -10.79
CA VAL A 148 -0.54 -1.97 -11.97
C VAL A 148 -1.77 -2.73 -12.49
N PRO A 149 -2.61 -3.36 -11.65
CA PRO A 149 -3.80 -4.03 -12.13
C PRO A 149 -4.78 -3.09 -12.84
N LEU A 150 -5.04 -1.91 -12.27
CA LEU A 150 -5.93 -0.91 -12.86
C LEU A 150 -5.38 -0.35 -14.17
N LEU A 151 -4.08 -0.09 -14.23
CA LEU A 151 -3.43 0.38 -15.46
C LEU A 151 -3.42 -0.71 -16.55
N VAL A 152 -3.28 -1.98 -16.17
CA VAL A 152 -3.39 -3.10 -17.12
C VAL A 152 -4.82 -3.20 -17.65
N LEU A 153 -5.83 -3.08 -16.78
CA LEU A 153 -7.23 -3.07 -17.19
C LEU A 153 -7.50 -1.88 -18.14
N PHE A 154 -7.10 -0.67 -17.76
CA PHE A 154 -7.25 0.53 -18.59
C PHE A 154 -6.57 0.39 -19.95
N ALA A 155 -5.30 -0.02 -19.97
CA ALA A 155 -4.55 -0.21 -21.21
C ALA A 155 -5.17 -1.32 -22.09
N GLY A 156 -5.66 -2.39 -21.47
CA GLY A 156 -6.33 -3.46 -22.18
C GLY A 156 -7.64 -2.99 -22.82
N ILE A 157 -8.46 -2.20 -22.12
CA ILE A 157 -9.67 -1.63 -22.69
C ILE A 157 -9.33 -0.78 -23.92
N VAL A 158 -8.36 0.14 -23.81
CA VAL A 158 -7.92 0.98 -24.93
C VAL A 158 -7.47 0.17 -26.12
N VAL A 159 -6.74 -0.92 -25.91
CA VAL A 159 -6.21 -1.78 -27.01
C VAL A 159 -7.34 -2.51 -27.74
N PHE A 160 -8.40 -2.90 -27.03
CA PHE A 160 -9.52 -3.66 -27.62
C PHE A 160 -10.64 -2.76 -28.19
N GLU A 161 -10.52 -1.42 -28.10
CA GLU A 161 -11.46 -0.50 -28.75
C GLU A 161 -11.21 -0.37 -30.25
N GLU A 162 -12.28 -0.24 -31.03
CA GLU A 162 -12.20 -0.01 -32.49
C GLU A 162 -11.51 1.33 -32.81
N PHE A 163 -11.75 2.37 -31.98
CA PHE A 163 -11.18 3.70 -32.10
C PHE A 163 -10.42 4.10 -30.82
N PRO A 164 -9.23 3.55 -30.57
CA PRO A 164 -8.49 3.74 -29.31
C PRO A 164 -8.24 5.22 -28.94
N VAL A 165 -7.91 6.04 -29.94
CA VAL A 165 -7.62 7.46 -29.73
C VAL A 165 -8.91 8.25 -29.40
N GLY A 166 -10.01 7.94 -30.05
CA GLY A 166 -11.33 8.55 -29.76
C GLY A 166 -11.77 8.21 -28.34
N TRP A 167 -11.74 6.92 -28.00
CA TRP A 167 -12.09 6.47 -26.66
C TRP A 167 -11.24 7.14 -25.57
N LEU A 168 -9.93 7.26 -25.79
CA LEU A 168 -9.01 7.91 -24.84
C LEU A 168 -9.31 9.42 -24.69
N GLN A 169 -9.76 10.10 -25.75
CA GLN A 169 -10.16 11.51 -25.68
C GLN A 169 -11.47 11.70 -24.90
N ASP A 170 -12.42 10.77 -25.05
CA ASP A 170 -13.70 10.82 -24.35
C ASP A 170 -13.56 10.39 -22.87
N ASN A 171 -12.62 9.52 -22.56
CA ASN A 171 -12.41 8.95 -21.21
C ASN A 171 -11.07 9.37 -20.56
N TRP A 172 -10.50 10.51 -20.93
CA TRP A 172 -9.21 10.96 -20.40
C TRP A 172 -9.21 11.15 -18.87
N GLU A 173 -10.39 11.43 -18.28
CA GLU A 173 -10.57 11.61 -16.84
C GLU A 173 -10.39 10.32 -16.03
N GLU A 174 -10.47 9.16 -16.66
CA GLU A 174 -10.27 7.87 -15.99
C GLU A 174 -8.84 7.70 -15.49
N LEU A 175 -7.86 8.13 -16.26
CA LEU A 175 -6.46 7.98 -15.89
C LEU A 175 -6.09 8.72 -14.58
N PRO A 176 -6.40 10.02 -14.40
CA PRO A 176 -6.15 10.68 -13.11
C PRO A 176 -6.97 10.09 -11.95
N ARG A 177 -8.20 9.60 -12.19
CA ARG A 177 -9.01 8.91 -11.16
C ARG A 177 -8.32 7.61 -10.72
N ILE A 178 -7.86 6.79 -11.66
CA ILE A 178 -7.11 5.55 -11.40
C ILE A 178 -5.84 5.84 -10.60
N LEU A 179 -5.06 6.86 -10.99
CA LEU A 179 -3.85 7.24 -10.28
C LEU A 179 -4.15 7.72 -8.84
N ALA A 180 -5.16 8.56 -8.67
CA ALA A 180 -5.58 9.05 -7.36
C ALA A 180 -6.04 7.89 -6.47
N ALA A 181 -6.88 7.01 -6.97
CA ALA A 181 -7.39 5.85 -6.28
C ALA A 181 -6.26 4.92 -5.79
N GLY A 182 -5.32 4.59 -6.68
CA GLY A 182 -4.17 3.76 -6.30
C GLY A 182 -3.30 4.41 -5.22
N VAL A 183 -3.09 5.73 -5.28
CA VAL A 183 -2.35 6.48 -4.25
C VAL A 183 -3.12 6.50 -2.92
N ILE A 184 -4.43 6.73 -2.93
CA ILE A 184 -5.30 6.70 -1.74
C ILE A 184 -5.13 5.35 -1.01
N LEU A 185 -5.27 4.24 -1.72
CA LEU A 185 -5.13 2.91 -1.12
C LEU A 185 -3.71 2.66 -0.59
N ALA A 186 -2.68 2.94 -1.40
CA ALA A 186 -1.29 2.69 -1.03
C ALA A 186 -0.86 3.50 0.20
N VAL A 187 -1.26 4.77 0.28
CA VAL A 187 -0.95 5.65 1.41
C VAL A 187 -1.67 5.19 2.68
N TYR A 188 -2.96 4.88 2.59
CA TYR A 188 -3.75 4.42 3.73
C TYR A 188 -3.18 3.14 4.34
N TYR A 189 -3.16 2.06 3.56
CA TYR A 189 -2.71 0.77 4.06
C TYR A 189 -1.23 0.78 4.47
N GLY A 190 -0.40 1.53 3.75
CA GLY A 190 1.01 1.69 4.08
C GLY A 190 1.26 2.42 5.40
N LEU A 191 0.61 3.57 5.62
CA LEU A 191 0.78 4.36 6.84
C LEU A 191 0.17 3.68 8.07
N VAL A 192 -1.03 3.11 7.95
CA VAL A 192 -1.65 2.36 9.04
C VAL A 192 -0.80 1.12 9.40
N GLY A 193 -0.31 0.39 8.39
CA GLY A 193 0.57 -0.75 8.60
C GLY A 193 1.89 -0.38 9.28
N LEU A 194 2.52 0.73 8.88
CA LEU A 194 3.72 1.24 9.55
C LEU A 194 3.42 1.71 10.97
N ALA A 195 2.29 2.39 11.21
CA ALA A 195 1.92 2.86 12.54
C ALA A 195 1.77 1.68 13.51
N VAL A 196 1.04 0.63 13.13
CA VAL A 196 0.92 -0.59 13.94
C VAL A 196 2.28 -1.28 14.12
N SER A 197 3.08 -1.39 13.05
CA SER A 197 4.41 -1.98 13.10
C SER A 197 5.37 -1.21 14.01
N SER A 198 5.14 0.09 14.20
CA SER A 198 5.92 0.93 15.11
C SER A 198 5.67 0.60 16.59
N LEU A 199 4.57 -0.06 16.94
CA LEU A 199 4.21 -0.37 18.32
C LEU A 199 4.87 -1.64 18.84
N THR A 200 5.30 -2.56 17.97
CA THR A 200 5.89 -3.85 18.34
C THR A 200 7.18 -4.14 17.59
N GLY A 201 8.10 -4.89 18.22
CA GLY A 201 9.29 -5.44 17.56
C GLY A 201 9.09 -6.82 16.96
N ARG A 202 7.93 -7.46 17.16
CA ARG A 202 7.65 -8.82 16.70
C ARG A 202 6.68 -8.83 15.53
N ARG A 203 7.12 -9.35 14.39
CA ARG A 203 6.32 -9.37 13.14
C ARG A 203 4.94 -10.01 13.27
N PRO A 204 4.76 -11.19 13.90
CA PRO A 204 3.44 -11.80 14.02
C PRO A 204 2.44 -10.90 14.77
N PHE A 205 2.90 -10.22 15.82
CA PHE A 205 2.05 -9.27 16.56
C PHE A 205 1.71 -8.01 15.76
N ALA A 206 2.62 -7.55 14.89
CA ALA A 206 2.33 -6.43 14.00
C ALA A 206 1.28 -6.82 12.94
N ILE A 207 1.43 -8.01 12.33
CA ILE A 207 0.46 -8.54 11.35
C ILE A 207 -0.91 -8.71 12.02
N GLY A 208 -0.96 -9.42 13.15
CA GLY A 208 -2.22 -9.66 13.87
C GLY A 208 -2.88 -8.36 14.34
N GLY A 209 -2.11 -7.43 14.89
CA GLY A 209 -2.60 -6.12 15.32
C GLY A 209 -3.11 -5.26 14.17
N TYR A 210 -2.45 -5.30 13.01
CA TYR A 210 -2.91 -4.62 11.81
C TYR A 210 -4.23 -5.19 11.29
N LEU A 211 -4.32 -6.51 11.17
CA LEU A 211 -5.56 -7.16 10.73
C LEU A 211 -6.69 -6.93 11.73
N LEU A 212 -6.42 -7.04 13.03
CA LEU A 212 -7.41 -6.77 14.07
C LEU A 212 -7.90 -5.31 14.00
N LEU A 213 -7.00 -4.34 13.86
CA LEU A 213 -7.34 -2.92 13.79
C LEU A 213 -8.25 -2.59 12.59
N LEU A 214 -8.02 -3.22 11.44
CA LEU A 214 -8.80 -2.93 10.24
C LEU A 214 -10.04 -3.80 10.11
N VAL A 215 -9.93 -5.10 10.40
CA VAL A 215 -11.04 -6.05 10.18
C VAL A 215 -12.07 -6.02 11.31
N ALA A 216 -11.65 -5.89 12.57
CA ALA A 216 -12.63 -5.93 13.67
C ALA A 216 -13.65 -4.78 13.63
N PRO A 217 -13.26 -3.50 13.42
CA PRO A 217 -14.25 -2.43 13.22
C PRO A 217 -15.13 -2.68 12.00
N THR A 218 -14.58 -3.19 10.90
CA THR A 218 -15.35 -3.48 9.69
C THR A 218 -16.46 -4.50 9.97
N VAL A 219 -16.15 -5.57 10.70
CA VAL A 219 -17.16 -6.57 11.09
C VAL A 219 -18.19 -5.98 12.05
N VAL A 220 -17.75 -5.23 13.07
CA VAL A 220 -18.65 -4.64 14.06
C VAL A 220 -19.61 -3.64 13.41
N PHE A 221 -19.08 -2.70 12.62
CA PHE A 221 -19.93 -1.71 11.95
C PHE A 221 -20.79 -2.32 10.84
N GLY A 222 -20.32 -3.39 10.16
CA GLY A 222 -21.14 -4.15 9.23
C GLY A 222 -22.34 -4.80 9.90
N LEU A 223 -22.14 -5.47 11.04
CA LEU A 223 -23.24 -6.07 11.83
C LEU A 223 -24.23 -5.01 12.37
N ILE A 224 -23.73 -3.84 12.79
CA ILE A 224 -24.60 -2.74 13.22
C ILE A 224 -25.43 -2.23 12.04
N GLY A 225 -24.83 -2.07 10.85
CA GLY A 225 -25.54 -1.66 9.64
C GLY A 225 -26.64 -2.65 9.25
N GLU A 226 -26.36 -3.95 9.31
CA GLU A 226 -27.38 -4.99 9.08
C GLU A 226 -28.51 -4.96 10.12
N ALA A 227 -28.16 -4.73 11.39
CA ALA A 227 -29.16 -4.67 12.48
C ALA A 227 -30.08 -3.44 12.39
N ILE A 228 -29.59 -2.30 11.85
CA ILE A 228 -30.39 -1.09 11.62
C ILE A 228 -31.25 -1.22 10.35
N GLY A 229 -30.85 -2.07 9.42
CA GLY A 229 -31.48 -2.28 8.12
C GLY A 229 -30.77 -1.50 7.01
N GLN A 230 -30.17 -2.23 6.08
CA GLN A 230 -29.34 -1.68 5.00
C GLN A 230 -30.08 -0.79 3.98
N ASN A 231 -31.43 -0.77 4.03
CA ASN A 231 -32.26 0.02 3.11
C ASN A 231 -32.72 1.36 3.69
N SER A 232 -32.20 1.77 4.83
CA SER A 232 -32.50 3.07 5.42
C SER A 232 -31.27 3.97 5.31
N ASP A 233 -31.44 5.21 4.84
CA ASP A 233 -30.39 6.25 4.84
C ASP A 233 -29.74 6.42 6.23
N ASP A 234 -30.43 5.96 7.27
CA ASP A 234 -29.97 5.94 8.66
C ASP A 234 -28.79 4.96 8.92
N ALA A 235 -28.53 3.98 8.05
CA ALA A 235 -27.45 2.99 8.21
C ALA A 235 -26.14 3.38 7.50
N ASP A 236 -26.16 4.35 6.61
CA ASP A 236 -25.01 4.72 5.75
C ASP A 236 -23.77 5.15 6.53
N TRP A 237 -23.96 5.81 7.68
CA TRP A 237 -22.83 6.21 8.54
C TRP A 237 -22.02 5.02 9.06
N THR A 238 -22.63 3.83 9.16
CA THR A 238 -21.93 2.62 9.65
C THR A 238 -20.81 2.20 8.73
N GLN A 239 -20.92 2.48 7.43
CA GLN A 239 -19.88 2.18 6.46
C GLN A 239 -18.61 3.02 6.68
N LEU A 240 -18.74 4.26 7.20
CA LEU A 240 -17.60 5.10 7.57
C LEU A 240 -16.74 4.50 8.68
N GLY A 241 -17.33 3.65 9.53
CA GLY A 241 -16.63 2.91 10.59
C GLY A 241 -15.91 1.64 10.11
N GLN A 242 -16.16 1.20 8.89
CA GLN A 242 -15.56 0.00 8.31
C GLN A 242 -14.15 0.26 7.81
N LEU A 243 -13.16 0.28 8.70
CA LEU A 243 -11.79 0.72 8.42
C LEU A 243 -11.07 -0.06 7.32
N SER A 244 -11.42 -1.33 7.06
CA SER A 244 -10.75 -2.09 6.00
C SER A 244 -11.24 -1.72 4.61
N VAL A 245 -12.47 -1.26 4.44
CA VAL A 245 -13.05 -0.85 3.15
C VAL A 245 -13.10 0.67 2.96
N LEU A 246 -12.85 1.44 4.01
CA LEU A 246 -12.86 2.89 3.99
C LEU A 246 -12.03 3.50 2.83
N PRO A 247 -10.76 3.11 2.58
CA PRO A 247 -10.00 3.70 1.48
C PRO A 247 -10.52 3.24 0.12
N ILE A 248 -11.17 2.07 0.03
CA ILE A 248 -11.78 1.55 -1.20
C ILE A 248 -13.00 2.41 -1.56
N ASN A 249 -13.91 2.62 -0.61
CA ASN A 249 -15.09 3.44 -0.84
C ASN A 249 -14.73 4.91 -1.10
N PHE A 250 -13.71 5.45 -0.40
CA PHE A 250 -13.20 6.79 -0.72
C PHE A 250 -12.65 6.86 -2.13
N ALA A 251 -11.89 5.87 -2.56
CA ALA A 251 -11.37 5.82 -3.92
C ALA A 251 -12.50 5.67 -4.95
N ALA A 252 -13.47 4.77 -4.70
CA ALA A 252 -14.63 4.57 -5.57
C ALA A 252 -15.48 5.86 -5.71
N SER A 253 -15.60 6.65 -4.65
CA SER A 253 -16.36 7.92 -4.69
C SER A 253 -15.76 9.00 -5.60
N LEU A 254 -14.61 8.75 -6.23
CA LEU A 254 -14.04 9.61 -7.28
C LEU A 254 -14.76 9.43 -8.62
N TRP A 255 -15.49 8.32 -8.79
CA TRP A 255 -16.32 8.07 -9.97
C TRP A 255 -17.75 8.54 -9.72
N PRO A 256 -18.31 9.39 -10.60
CA PRO A 256 -19.67 9.92 -10.41
C PRO A 256 -20.76 8.85 -10.40
N ASP A 257 -20.52 7.76 -11.14
CA ASP A 257 -21.47 6.66 -11.33
C ASP A 257 -21.30 5.54 -10.31
N ALA A 258 -20.35 5.68 -9.35
CA ALA A 258 -20.14 4.69 -8.31
C ALA A 258 -21.28 4.73 -7.29
N ASP A 259 -21.88 3.56 -7.04
CA ASP A 259 -22.90 3.39 -5.99
C ASP A 259 -22.22 3.29 -4.62
N VAL A 260 -21.77 4.44 -4.11
CA VAL A 260 -21.11 4.54 -2.81
C VAL A 260 -21.97 5.42 -1.88
N PRO A 261 -22.45 4.87 -0.76
CA PRO A 261 -23.19 5.67 0.20
C PRO A 261 -22.28 6.74 0.82
N ASN A 262 -22.88 7.80 1.28
CA ASN A 262 -22.21 8.98 1.81
C ASN A 262 -21.50 9.85 0.73
N SER A 263 -21.30 11.09 1.08
CA SER A 263 -20.58 12.03 0.22
C SER A 263 -19.07 11.76 0.21
N THR A 264 -18.41 12.06 -0.92
CA THR A 264 -16.94 12.02 -1.05
C THR A 264 -16.25 12.79 0.07
N GLY A 265 -16.85 13.91 0.53
CA GLY A 265 -16.33 14.71 1.64
C GLY A 265 -16.31 13.96 2.97
N ALA A 266 -17.34 13.16 3.27
CA ALA A 266 -17.39 12.33 4.48
C ALA A 266 -16.30 11.26 4.47
N TRP A 267 -16.12 10.57 3.33
CA TRP A 267 -15.05 9.58 3.15
C TRP A 267 -13.66 10.22 3.30
N ALA A 268 -13.43 11.37 2.66
CA ALA A 268 -12.18 12.12 2.77
C ALA A 268 -11.86 12.53 4.20
N LEU A 269 -12.86 13.00 4.96
CA LEU A 269 -12.69 13.42 6.34
C LEU A 269 -12.26 12.24 7.23
N VAL A 270 -12.96 11.12 7.18
CA VAL A 270 -12.61 9.94 8.00
C VAL A 270 -11.26 9.37 7.57
N TYR A 271 -10.97 9.31 6.27
CA TYR A 271 -9.68 8.91 5.74
C TYR A 271 -8.54 9.78 6.31
N LEU A 272 -8.70 11.10 6.30
CA LEU A 272 -7.71 12.04 6.83
C LEU A 272 -7.52 11.89 8.34
N ILE A 273 -8.59 11.60 9.10
CA ILE A 273 -8.49 11.33 10.54
C ILE A 273 -7.64 10.08 10.78
N VAL A 274 -7.92 8.98 10.08
CA VAL A 274 -7.18 7.72 10.28
C VAL A 274 -5.73 7.84 9.83
N VAL A 275 -5.48 8.41 8.66
CA VAL A 275 -4.12 8.66 8.15
C VAL A 275 -3.38 9.64 9.07
N GLY A 276 -4.04 10.71 9.53
CA GLY A 276 -3.47 11.66 10.46
C GLY A 276 -3.09 11.02 11.80
N ALA A 277 -3.95 10.14 12.35
CA ALA A 277 -3.64 9.38 13.55
C ALA A 277 -2.45 8.43 13.35
N ALA A 278 -2.36 7.77 12.20
CA ALA A 278 -1.22 6.92 11.85
C ALA A 278 0.09 7.74 11.77
N VAL A 279 0.07 8.87 11.06
CA VAL A 279 1.23 9.78 10.97
C VAL A 279 1.62 10.32 12.34
N LEU A 280 0.65 10.75 13.15
CA LEU A 280 0.91 11.24 14.52
C LEU A 280 1.56 10.16 15.39
N THR A 281 1.10 8.93 15.29
CA THR A 281 1.68 7.78 16.00
C THR A 281 3.15 7.59 15.60
N LEU A 282 3.43 7.62 14.29
CA LEU A 282 4.80 7.51 13.78
C LEU A 282 5.69 8.66 14.23
N LEU A 283 5.18 9.92 14.17
CA LEU A 283 5.93 11.10 14.60
C LEU A 283 6.19 11.10 16.11
N ARG A 284 5.23 10.71 16.93
CA ARG A 284 5.43 10.59 18.38
C ARG A 284 6.46 9.53 18.73
N ARG A 285 6.44 8.40 17.99
CA ARG A 285 7.35 7.28 18.26
C ARG A 285 8.78 7.52 17.79
N TYR A 286 8.96 8.20 16.66
CA TYR A 286 10.28 8.42 16.03
C TYR A 286 10.75 9.87 16.06
N GLY A 287 9.87 10.85 16.27
CA GLY A 287 10.20 12.28 16.26
C GLY A 287 10.60 12.87 17.62
N GLY A 288 10.24 12.21 18.74
CA GLY A 288 10.53 12.69 20.09
C GLY A 288 11.99 12.53 20.49
N ARG A 289 12.45 13.38 21.43
CA ARG A 289 13.77 13.26 22.08
C ARG A 289 13.83 12.14 23.12
N ALA A 290 12.72 11.46 23.38
CA ALA A 290 12.57 10.57 24.50
C ALA A 290 12.97 9.13 24.14
N GLU A 291 13.86 8.63 24.94
CA GLU A 291 14.01 7.27 25.45
C GLU A 291 14.09 6.14 24.40
N ILE A 292 15.31 5.92 23.97
CA ILE A 292 15.78 4.65 23.42
C ILE A 292 16.50 3.89 24.53
#